data_38871aba108deb7b9f54f79927792529
#
_entry.id   38871aba108deb7b9f54f79927792529
#
_cell.length_a   1.000
_cell.length_b   1.000
_cell.length_c   1.000
_cell.angle_alpha   90.00
_cell.angle_beta   90.00
_cell.angle_gamma   90.00
#
_symmetry.space_group_name_H-M   'P 1'
#
loop_
_entity.id
_entity.type
_entity.pdbx_description
1 polymer ?
#
loop_
_entity_poly.entity_id
_entity_poly.type
_entity_poly.pdbx_seq_one_letter_code
_entity_poly.pdbx_strand_id
1 'polypeptide(L)'
;METRATARLGEQHKQILDKKTFAHLATLMPDGSPQVTPVWVDYEGDRIVINSAEGRVKPRNVRNEPRVALSATDPDNPYEAVIVRGSVDEITHECADEHIDAMAKKYLDRDKYPFRQSGEQRVKIYIQPEVVKGANE
;
A
#
# COMPACT_ATOMS: atom_id res chain seq x y z
N MET A 1 -10.19 -7.44 -26.55
CA MET A 1 -9.34 -7.31 -25.36
C MET A 1 -10.04 -6.44 -24.34
N GLU A 2 -10.19 -6.95 -23.14
CA GLU A 2 -10.84 -6.20 -22.09
C GLU A 2 -9.91 -5.15 -21.52
N THR A 3 -10.41 -3.94 -21.35
CA THR A 3 -9.67 -2.88 -20.67
C THR A 3 -9.98 -3.00 -19.18
N ARG A 4 -8.93 -3.12 -18.38
CA ARG A 4 -9.08 -3.16 -16.93
C ARG A 4 -9.63 -1.83 -16.45
N ALA A 5 -10.64 -1.88 -15.59
CA ALA A 5 -11.19 -0.69 -14.98
C ALA A 5 -10.12 0.00 -14.11
N THR A 6 -10.13 1.32 -14.11
CA THR A 6 -9.30 2.12 -13.22
C THR A 6 -10.19 3.04 -12.41
N ALA A 7 -9.78 3.31 -11.18
CA ALA A 7 -10.49 4.21 -10.30
C ALA A 7 -9.52 5.26 -9.76
N ARG A 8 -10.07 6.36 -9.29
CA ARG A 8 -9.31 7.47 -8.73
C ARG A 8 -9.51 7.57 -7.24
N LEU A 9 -8.48 8.03 -6.56
CA LEU A 9 -8.57 8.39 -5.15
C LEU A 9 -9.20 9.78 -5.06
N GLY A 10 -10.35 9.89 -4.39
CA GLY A 10 -10.97 11.18 -4.13
C GLY A 10 -10.23 11.95 -3.04
N GLU A 11 -10.53 13.25 -2.91
CA GLU A 11 -9.91 14.08 -1.87
C GLU A 11 -10.14 13.53 -0.47
N GLN A 12 -11.37 13.05 -0.19
CA GLN A 12 -11.69 12.46 1.11
C GLN A 12 -10.86 11.20 1.39
N HIS A 13 -10.54 10.43 0.36
CA HIS A 13 -9.70 9.24 0.50
C HIS A 13 -8.26 9.62 0.79
N LYS A 14 -7.74 10.61 0.08
CA LYS A 14 -6.37 11.11 0.27
C LYS A 14 -6.21 11.72 1.65
N GLN A 15 -7.23 12.42 2.17
CA GLN A 15 -7.17 12.97 3.53
C GLN A 15 -7.01 11.88 4.58
N ILE A 16 -7.67 10.75 4.41
CA ILE A 16 -7.50 9.60 5.33
C ILE A 16 -6.08 9.03 5.20
N LEU A 17 -5.61 8.85 3.97
CA LEU A 17 -4.28 8.28 3.71
C LEU A 17 -3.14 9.18 4.14
N ASP A 18 -3.37 10.50 4.23
CA ASP A 18 -2.37 11.44 4.75
C ASP A 18 -2.16 11.31 6.26
N LYS A 19 -3.12 10.74 6.97
CA LYS A 19 -3.03 10.56 8.41
C LYS A 19 -2.17 9.34 8.76
N LYS A 20 -1.80 9.21 10.03
CA LYS A 20 -1.04 8.05 10.54
C LYS A 20 -1.94 6.84 10.68
N THR A 21 -2.51 6.40 9.58
CA THR A 21 -3.36 5.22 9.57
C THR A 21 -2.60 4.00 9.08
N PHE A 22 -2.91 2.84 9.64
CA PHE A 22 -2.40 1.57 9.13
C PHE A 22 -3.39 1.03 8.11
N ALA A 23 -2.90 0.73 6.92
CA ALA A 23 -3.70 0.03 5.95
C ALA A 23 -3.54 -1.48 6.16
N HIS A 24 -4.60 -2.21 5.88
CA HIS A 24 -4.57 -3.67 5.90
C HIS A 24 -4.52 -4.14 4.46
N LEU A 25 -3.37 -4.69 4.08
CA LEU A 25 -3.12 -5.11 2.70
C LEU A 25 -3.29 -6.62 2.59
N ALA A 26 -4.21 -7.04 1.70
CA ALA A 26 -4.43 -8.43 1.38
C ALA A 26 -3.74 -8.78 0.08
N THR A 27 -2.94 -9.84 0.10
CA THR A 27 -2.29 -10.43 -1.06
C THR A 27 -2.61 -11.91 -1.10
N LEU A 28 -2.33 -12.57 -2.23
CA LEU A 28 -2.61 -14.00 -2.37
C LEU A 28 -1.33 -14.81 -2.28
N MET A 29 -1.36 -15.84 -1.45
CA MET A 29 -0.27 -16.81 -1.35
C MET A 29 -0.21 -17.65 -2.63
N PRO A 30 0.88 -18.40 -2.88
CA PRO A 30 0.99 -19.22 -4.09
C PRO A 30 -0.13 -20.25 -4.28
N ASP A 31 -0.75 -20.72 -3.19
CA ASP A 31 -1.87 -21.64 -3.26
C ASP A 31 -3.23 -20.94 -3.43
N GLY A 32 -3.22 -19.60 -3.58
CA GLY A 32 -4.43 -18.81 -3.72
C GLY A 32 -5.08 -18.38 -2.42
N SER A 33 -4.55 -18.79 -1.28
CA SER A 33 -5.13 -18.38 0.00
C SER A 33 -4.80 -16.92 0.29
N PRO A 34 -5.76 -16.15 0.84
CA PRO A 34 -5.50 -14.74 1.15
C PRO A 34 -4.70 -14.57 2.42
N GLN A 35 -3.83 -13.57 2.42
CA GLN A 35 -3.07 -13.15 3.57
C GLN A 35 -3.28 -11.64 3.77
N VAL A 36 -3.45 -11.20 5.00
CA VAL A 36 -3.60 -9.77 5.29
C VAL A 36 -2.61 -9.35 6.37
N THR A 37 -1.98 -8.19 6.16
CA THR A 37 -1.06 -7.61 7.14
C THR A 37 -1.26 -6.10 7.22
N PRO A 38 -1.05 -5.49 8.42
CA PRO A 38 -1.05 -4.03 8.53
C PRO A 38 0.24 -3.47 7.94
N VAL A 39 0.12 -2.37 7.23
CA VAL A 39 1.25 -1.72 6.55
C VAL A 39 1.14 -0.21 6.69
N TRP A 40 2.27 0.49 6.61
CA TRP A 40 2.28 1.92 6.35
C TRP A 40 1.84 2.14 4.91
N VAL A 41 1.10 3.22 4.66
CA VAL A 41 0.50 3.47 3.36
C VAL A 41 0.80 4.87 2.89
N ASP A 42 1.05 4.99 1.59
CA ASP A 42 1.26 6.25 0.90
C ASP A 42 0.50 6.22 -0.42
N TYR A 43 0.49 7.34 -1.11
CA TYR A 43 -0.06 7.40 -2.47
C TYR A 43 0.73 8.39 -3.31
N GLU A 44 0.72 8.18 -4.62
CA GLU A 44 1.27 9.11 -5.61
C GLU A 44 0.23 9.22 -6.73
N GLY A 45 -0.35 10.42 -6.88
CA GLY A 45 -1.47 10.59 -7.80
C GLY A 45 -2.64 9.71 -7.39
N ASP A 46 -3.06 8.82 -8.27
CA ASP A 46 -4.17 7.90 -8.01
C ASP A 46 -3.72 6.50 -7.65
N ARG A 47 -2.42 6.26 -7.52
CA ARG A 47 -1.90 4.95 -7.12
C ARG A 47 -1.57 4.93 -5.64
N ILE A 48 -1.77 3.78 -5.03
CA ILE A 48 -1.34 3.52 -3.65
C ILE A 48 0.09 2.99 -3.70
N VAL A 49 0.91 3.40 -2.74
CA VAL A 49 2.31 2.99 -2.65
C VAL A 49 2.56 2.32 -1.30
N ILE A 50 3.10 1.11 -1.37
CA ILE A 50 3.50 0.34 -0.19
C ILE A 50 5.00 0.10 -0.29
N ASN A 51 5.73 0.30 0.81
CA ASN A 51 7.15 0.01 0.85
C ASN A 51 7.37 -1.34 1.53
N SER A 52 8.25 -2.16 0.97
CA SER A 52 8.61 -3.45 1.53
C SER A 52 10.09 -3.73 1.23
N ALA A 53 10.50 -4.97 1.38
CA ALA A 53 11.88 -5.36 1.10
C ALA A 53 11.91 -6.69 0.36
N GLU A 54 12.92 -6.86 -0.48
CA GLU A 54 13.14 -8.12 -1.18
C GLU A 54 13.28 -9.27 -0.19
N GLY A 55 12.77 -10.43 -0.60
CA GLY A 55 12.78 -11.63 0.24
C GLY A 55 11.58 -11.76 1.17
N ARG A 56 10.78 -10.71 1.31
CA ARG A 56 9.57 -10.76 2.12
C ARG A 56 8.40 -11.35 1.33
N VAL A 57 7.36 -11.73 2.08
CA VAL A 57 6.18 -12.41 1.51
C VAL A 57 5.41 -11.52 0.54
N LYS A 58 5.22 -10.24 0.89
CA LYS A 58 4.42 -9.33 0.07
C LYS A 58 4.96 -9.13 -1.35
N PRO A 59 6.24 -8.76 -1.53
CA PRO A 59 6.77 -8.64 -2.91
C PRO A 59 6.67 -9.93 -3.70
N ARG A 60 6.95 -11.07 -3.05
CA ARG A 60 6.84 -12.39 -3.70
C ARG A 60 5.40 -12.65 -4.16
N ASN A 61 4.43 -12.43 -3.27
CA ASN A 61 3.03 -12.69 -3.57
C ASN A 61 2.54 -11.85 -4.75
N VAL A 62 2.84 -10.54 -4.76
CA VAL A 62 2.31 -9.65 -5.81
C VAL A 62 3.02 -9.83 -7.14
N ARG A 63 4.24 -10.39 -7.15
CA ARG A 63 4.89 -10.78 -8.40
C ARG A 63 4.23 -12.01 -9.01
N ASN A 64 3.76 -12.94 -8.17
CA ASN A 64 3.05 -14.13 -8.64
C ASN A 64 1.60 -13.84 -9.00
N GLU A 65 0.91 -13.03 -8.18
CA GLU A 65 -0.49 -12.66 -8.41
C GLU A 65 -0.66 -11.20 -8.03
N PRO A 66 -0.80 -10.30 -9.01
CA PRO A 66 -0.81 -8.86 -8.73
C PRO A 66 -2.10 -8.33 -8.12
N ARG A 67 -3.19 -9.10 -8.09
CA ARG A 67 -4.47 -8.64 -7.52
C ARG A 67 -4.34 -8.48 -6.01
N VAL A 68 -4.81 -7.34 -5.50
CA VAL A 68 -4.71 -7.01 -4.08
C VAL A 68 -5.99 -6.31 -3.63
N ALA A 69 -6.17 -6.28 -2.32
CA ALA A 69 -7.19 -5.46 -1.67
C ALA A 69 -6.56 -4.76 -0.47
N LEU A 70 -7.10 -3.60 -0.15
CA LEU A 70 -6.55 -2.79 0.94
C LEU A 70 -7.67 -2.00 1.58
N SER A 71 -7.63 -1.88 2.90
CA SER A 71 -8.51 -0.96 3.61
C SER A 71 -7.72 -0.16 4.63
N ALA A 72 -8.11 1.11 4.81
CA ALA A 72 -7.55 1.98 5.83
C ALA A 72 -8.68 2.76 6.47
N THR A 73 -8.67 2.82 7.79
CA THR A 73 -9.68 3.53 8.56
C THR A 73 -9.14 4.91 8.93
N ASP A 74 -10.02 5.92 8.93
CA ASP A 74 -9.66 7.23 9.47
C ASP A 74 -9.38 7.08 10.96
N PRO A 75 -8.15 7.39 11.43
CA PRO A 75 -7.83 7.24 12.85
C PRO A 75 -8.62 8.16 13.78
N ASP A 76 -9.23 9.22 13.25
CA ASP A 76 -10.05 10.15 14.01
C ASP A 76 -11.54 9.79 13.97
N ASN A 77 -11.95 8.93 13.04
CA ASN A 77 -13.34 8.51 12.90
C ASN A 77 -13.40 7.11 12.28
N PRO A 78 -13.55 6.06 13.12
CA PRO A 78 -13.46 4.68 12.62
C PRO A 78 -14.59 4.27 11.67
N TYR A 79 -15.62 5.10 11.52
CA TYR A 79 -16.70 4.86 10.57
C TYR A 79 -16.41 5.40 9.17
N GLU A 80 -15.28 6.10 8.99
CA GLU A 80 -14.79 6.54 7.70
C GLU A 80 -13.61 5.66 7.27
N ALA A 81 -13.62 5.23 6.02
CA ALA A 81 -12.59 4.31 5.54
C ALA A 81 -12.35 4.50 4.05
N VAL A 82 -11.18 4.05 3.61
CA VAL A 82 -10.83 3.87 2.20
C VAL A 82 -10.71 2.39 1.96
N ILE A 83 -11.49 1.87 1.02
CA ILE A 83 -11.48 0.46 0.65
C ILE A 83 -11.13 0.37 -0.83
N VAL A 84 -10.06 -0.34 -1.13
CA VAL A 84 -9.50 -0.40 -2.49
C VAL A 84 -9.37 -1.85 -2.91
N ARG A 85 -9.80 -2.15 -4.14
CA ARG A 85 -9.40 -3.37 -4.85
C ARG A 85 -8.67 -2.93 -6.12
N GLY A 86 -7.59 -3.60 -6.42
CA GLY A 86 -6.80 -3.24 -7.58
C GLY A 86 -5.70 -4.23 -7.87
N SER A 87 -4.74 -3.79 -8.63
CA SER A 87 -3.61 -4.64 -9.03
C SER A 87 -2.31 -3.87 -8.93
N VAL A 88 -1.27 -4.58 -8.56
CA VAL A 88 0.10 -4.04 -8.59
C VAL A 88 0.50 -3.90 -10.07
N ASP A 89 0.87 -2.69 -10.46
CA ASP A 89 1.28 -2.40 -11.83
C ASP A 89 2.76 -2.03 -11.94
N GLU A 90 3.44 -1.85 -10.82
CA GLU A 90 4.86 -1.51 -10.82
C GLU A 90 5.49 -1.91 -9.49
N ILE A 91 6.68 -2.51 -9.54
CA ILE A 91 7.53 -2.73 -8.37
C ILE A 91 8.91 -2.21 -8.74
N THR A 92 9.47 -1.31 -7.92
CA THR A 92 10.73 -0.67 -8.26
C THR A 92 11.60 -0.48 -7.01
N HIS A 93 12.91 -0.58 -7.21
CA HIS A 93 13.91 -0.24 -6.19
C HIS A 93 14.20 1.26 -6.19
N GLU A 94 13.81 1.98 -7.25
CA GLU A 94 14.15 3.38 -7.43
C GLU A 94 13.53 4.22 -6.33
N CYS A 95 14.36 4.99 -5.62
CA CYS A 95 13.96 5.86 -4.51
C CYS A 95 13.23 5.13 -3.37
N ALA A 96 13.38 3.80 -3.27
CA ALA A 96 12.70 3.03 -2.24
C ALA A 96 13.26 3.31 -0.84
N ASP A 97 14.57 3.59 -0.73
CA ASP A 97 15.17 3.94 0.56
C ASP A 97 14.72 5.32 1.02
N GLU A 98 14.67 6.30 0.12
CA GLU A 98 14.18 7.64 0.44
C GLU A 98 12.71 7.58 0.81
N HIS A 99 11.95 6.72 0.16
CA HIS A 99 10.52 6.55 0.44
C HIS A 99 10.28 5.97 1.84
N ILE A 100 11.03 4.93 2.25
CA ILE A 100 10.84 4.37 3.59
C ILE A 100 11.27 5.36 4.67
N ASP A 101 12.27 6.21 4.39
CA ASP A 101 12.65 7.28 5.31
C ASP A 101 11.53 8.31 5.43
N ALA A 102 10.87 8.68 4.32
CA ALA A 102 9.71 9.57 4.35
C ALA A 102 8.54 8.97 5.14
N MET A 103 8.33 7.66 5.00
CA MET A 103 7.32 6.95 5.78
C MET A 103 7.67 6.94 7.27
N ALA A 104 8.94 6.77 7.62
CA ALA A 104 9.39 6.85 9.01
C ALA A 104 9.16 8.26 9.59
N LYS A 105 9.32 9.30 8.79
CA LYS A 105 9.00 10.67 9.21
C LYS A 105 7.51 10.81 9.50
N LYS A 106 6.67 10.30 8.63
CA LYS A 106 5.21 10.37 8.79
C LYS A 106 4.74 9.59 10.02
N TYR A 107 5.19 8.35 10.19
CA TYR A 107 4.64 7.43 11.19
C TYR A 107 5.36 7.47 12.54
N LEU A 108 6.66 7.80 12.55
CA LEU A 108 7.49 7.72 13.75
C LEU A 108 8.11 9.05 14.14
N ASP A 109 7.97 10.08 13.30
CA ASP A 109 8.64 11.38 13.46
C ASP A 109 10.17 11.22 13.54
N ARG A 110 10.71 10.33 12.70
CA ARG A 110 12.14 10.09 12.58
C ARG A 110 12.62 10.38 11.17
N ASP A 111 13.82 10.94 11.05
CA ASP A 111 14.39 11.30 9.75
C ASP A 111 14.82 10.08 8.95
N LYS A 112 15.14 8.99 9.63
CA LYS A 112 15.59 7.75 9.00
C LYS A 112 14.79 6.57 9.55
N TYR A 113 14.55 5.59 8.69
CA TYR A 113 13.89 4.34 9.07
C TYR A 113 14.78 3.57 10.04
N PRO A 114 14.34 3.37 11.32
CA PRO A 114 15.22 2.83 12.35
C PRO A 114 15.35 1.30 12.31
N PHE A 115 14.53 0.60 11.52
CA PHE A 115 14.51 -0.86 11.51
C PHE A 115 15.24 -1.45 10.31
N ARG A 116 16.05 -0.64 9.63
CA ARG A 116 16.81 -1.08 8.46
C ARG A 116 17.84 -2.12 8.86
N GLN A 117 17.87 -3.23 8.11
CA GLN A 117 18.83 -4.30 8.33
C GLN A 117 19.94 -4.25 7.30
N SER A 118 21.12 -4.81 7.67
CA SER A 118 22.27 -4.87 6.76
C SER A 118 21.92 -5.68 5.52
N GLY A 119 22.25 -5.14 4.34
CA GLY A 119 21.98 -5.80 3.07
C GLY A 119 20.52 -5.76 2.62
N GLU A 120 19.67 -5.09 3.37
CA GLU A 120 18.27 -4.98 3.02
C GLU A 120 18.08 -4.16 1.74
N GLN A 121 17.30 -4.69 0.82
CA GLN A 121 16.97 -4.02 -0.43
C GLN A 121 15.49 -3.67 -0.45
N ARG A 122 15.19 -2.37 -0.31
CA ARG A 122 13.81 -1.90 -0.26
C ARG A 122 13.19 -1.86 -1.65
N VAL A 123 11.86 -2.00 -1.70
CA VAL A 123 11.06 -1.87 -2.92
C VAL A 123 9.83 -1.04 -2.65
N LYS A 124 9.41 -0.27 -3.66
CA LYS A 124 8.09 0.36 -3.69
C LYS A 124 7.15 -0.48 -4.54
N ILE A 125 5.99 -0.76 -4.00
CA ILE A 125 4.93 -1.52 -4.67
C ILE A 125 3.81 -0.54 -4.98
N TYR A 126 3.54 -0.34 -6.27
CA TYR A 126 2.49 0.58 -6.72
C TYR A 126 1.24 -0.21 -7.06
N ILE A 127 0.12 0.20 -6.48
CA ILE A 127 -1.18 -0.42 -6.69
C ILE A 127 -2.05 0.54 -7.49
N GLN A 128 -2.50 0.09 -8.66
CA GLN A 128 -3.50 0.82 -9.44
C GLN A 128 -4.87 0.41 -8.95
N PRO A 129 -5.65 1.33 -8.36
CA PRO A 129 -7.01 1.00 -7.93
C PRO A 129 -7.92 0.71 -9.13
N GLU A 130 -8.77 -0.27 -8.97
CA GLU A 130 -9.84 -0.60 -9.92
C GLU A 130 -11.20 -0.26 -9.32
N VAL A 131 -11.32 -0.35 -7.99
CA VAL A 131 -12.52 0.05 -7.23
C VAL A 131 -12.06 0.79 -5.99
N VAL A 132 -12.64 1.95 -5.73
CA VAL A 132 -12.39 2.72 -4.51
C VAL A 132 -13.74 3.05 -3.87
N LYS A 133 -13.88 2.71 -2.59
CA LYS A 133 -15.12 2.92 -1.84
C LYS A 133 -14.85 3.48 -0.46
N GLY A 134 -15.86 4.13 0.13
CA GLY A 134 -15.90 4.39 1.56
C GLY A 134 -16.55 3.23 2.31
N ALA A 135 -16.60 3.34 3.64
CA ALA A 135 -17.07 2.25 4.51
C ALA A 135 -18.55 1.88 4.28
N ASN A 136 -19.36 2.81 3.82
CA ASN A 136 -20.80 2.63 3.67
C ASN A 136 -21.24 2.51 2.21
N GLU A 137 -20.34 2.21 1.33
CA GLU A 137 -20.65 2.11 -0.11
C GLU A 137 -20.71 0.66 -0.63
#